data_9f642a9146bd1f0762d587ef9c217fa9
#
_entry.id   9f642a9146bd1f0762d587ef9c217fa9
#
_cell.length_a   1.000
_cell.length_b   1.000
_cell.length_c   1.000
_cell.angle_alpha   90.00
_cell.angle_beta   90.00
_cell.angle_gamma   90.00
#
_symmetry.space_group_name_H-M   'P 1'
#
loop_
_entity.id
_entity.type
_entity.pdbx_description
1 polymer ?
#
loop_
_entity_poly.entity_id
_entity_poly.type
_entity_poly.pdbx_seq_one_letter_code
_entity_poly.pdbx_strand_id
1 'polypeptide(L)'
;MTLEEIRNEIDAIDPKIRALLMKRFDCAYQVAEAKNRSGDLRVYRPDREDEILSRLSEEVAEEKRSGYLSVVRKIMQASRMYQYGLLYDWNEGLFEPLIRDIVIPGNASRVRVRLSRPNRPNAMSEILSMIGDYGYNMELMELISDNREEGTVTFELTILGNLNETNMKKLMFQLSMECMIFRIEAVG
;
A
#
# COMPACT_ATOMS: atom_id res chain seq x y z
N MET A 1 -13.01 -37.66 -2.16
CA MET A 1 -12.16 -36.83 -3.04
C MET A 1 -10.68 -37.10 -2.73
N THR A 2 -9.92 -37.41 -3.72
CA THR A 2 -8.46 -37.54 -3.62
C THR A 2 -7.79 -36.15 -3.59
N LEU A 3 -6.54 -36.09 -3.16
CA LEU A 3 -5.77 -34.84 -3.17
C LEU A 3 -5.63 -34.27 -4.60
N GLU A 4 -5.54 -35.14 -5.60
CA GLU A 4 -5.43 -34.75 -7.00
C GLU A 4 -6.75 -34.12 -7.52
N GLU A 5 -7.88 -34.72 -7.20
CA GLU A 5 -9.22 -34.14 -7.50
C GLU A 5 -9.40 -32.75 -6.87
N ILE A 6 -8.95 -32.57 -5.61
CA ILE A 6 -9.01 -31.26 -4.92
C ILE A 6 -8.12 -30.22 -5.62
N ARG A 7 -6.91 -30.60 -6.03
CA ARG A 7 -6.01 -29.68 -6.77
C ARG A 7 -6.61 -29.26 -8.11
N ASN A 8 -7.20 -30.21 -8.84
CA ASN A 8 -7.87 -29.89 -10.11
C ASN A 8 -9.05 -28.93 -9.92
N GLU A 9 -9.78 -29.03 -8.80
CA GLU A 9 -10.83 -28.06 -8.48
C GLU A 9 -10.25 -26.67 -8.20
N ILE A 10 -9.15 -26.58 -7.44
CA ILE A 10 -8.43 -25.31 -7.19
C ILE A 10 -7.96 -24.69 -8.51
N ASP A 11 -7.33 -25.48 -9.38
CA ASP A 11 -6.84 -25.05 -10.69
C ASP A 11 -7.98 -24.53 -11.60
N ALA A 12 -9.20 -25.03 -11.40
CA ALA A 12 -10.39 -24.56 -12.12
C ALA A 12 -11.00 -23.27 -11.51
N ILE A 13 -10.72 -22.96 -10.25
CA ILE A 13 -11.17 -21.75 -9.55
C ILE A 13 -10.26 -20.55 -9.85
N ASP A 14 -8.96 -20.74 -9.85
CA ASP A 14 -7.98 -19.65 -9.99
C ASP A 14 -8.17 -18.77 -11.24
N PRO A 15 -8.48 -19.29 -12.43
CA PRO A 15 -8.81 -18.46 -13.59
C PRO A 15 -10.02 -17.56 -13.39
N LYS A 16 -11.02 -18.01 -12.61
CA LYS A 16 -12.23 -17.22 -12.29
C LYS A 16 -11.88 -16.07 -11.34
N ILE A 17 -11.07 -16.35 -10.32
CA ILE A 17 -10.54 -15.32 -9.41
C ILE A 17 -9.75 -14.29 -10.20
N ARG A 18 -8.85 -14.71 -11.08
CA ARG A 18 -8.08 -13.82 -11.96
C ARG A 18 -9.00 -12.92 -12.80
N ALA A 19 -10.01 -13.49 -13.45
CA ALA A 19 -10.93 -12.72 -14.28
C ALA A 19 -11.70 -11.66 -13.48
N LEU A 20 -12.13 -11.97 -12.26
CA LEU A 20 -12.81 -11.04 -11.37
C LEU A 20 -11.86 -9.96 -10.86
N LEU A 21 -10.61 -10.31 -10.51
CA LEU A 21 -9.59 -9.35 -10.11
C LEU A 21 -9.25 -8.36 -11.23
N MET A 22 -9.14 -8.82 -12.47
CA MET A 22 -8.89 -7.92 -13.62
C MET A 22 -10.05 -6.92 -13.80
N LYS A 23 -11.30 -7.36 -13.75
CA LYS A 23 -12.46 -6.45 -13.77
C LYS A 23 -12.43 -5.44 -12.62
N ARG A 24 -11.98 -5.86 -11.44
CA ARG A 24 -11.83 -4.95 -10.30
C ARG A 24 -10.72 -3.92 -10.51
N PHE A 25 -9.63 -4.28 -11.18
CA PHE A 25 -8.60 -3.33 -11.59
C PHE A 25 -9.10 -2.34 -12.66
N ASP A 26 -9.97 -2.76 -13.59
CA ASP A 26 -10.63 -1.84 -14.52
C ASP A 26 -11.48 -0.80 -13.78
N CYS A 27 -12.21 -1.21 -12.73
CA CYS A 27 -12.90 -0.26 -11.85
C CYS A 27 -11.94 0.66 -11.09
N ALA A 28 -10.81 0.14 -10.61
CA ALA A 28 -9.79 0.93 -9.94
C ALA A 28 -9.18 1.99 -10.86
N TYR A 29 -8.96 1.65 -12.14
CA TYR A 29 -8.55 2.61 -13.17
C TYR A 29 -9.56 3.76 -13.30
N GLN A 30 -10.86 3.44 -13.44
CA GLN A 30 -11.92 4.45 -13.56
C GLN A 30 -12.01 5.35 -12.32
N VAL A 31 -11.78 4.80 -11.13
CA VAL A 31 -11.71 5.58 -9.90
C VAL A 31 -10.52 6.54 -9.92
N ALA A 32 -9.35 6.07 -10.35
CA ALA A 32 -8.16 6.93 -10.50
C ALA A 32 -8.40 8.06 -11.51
N GLU A 33 -9.03 7.79 -12.67
CA GLU A 33 -9.41 8.82 -13.64
C GLU A 33 -10.37 9.86 -13.03
N ALA A 34 -11.40 9.42 -12.32
CA ALA A 34 -12.37 10.32 -11.68
C ALA A 34 -11.68 11.22 -10.64
N LYS A 35 -10.77 10.66 -9.84
CA LYS A 35 -9.96 11.39 -8.86
C LYS A 35 -9.02 12.39 -9.51
N ASN A 36 -8.35 11.99 -10.58
CA ASN A 36 -7.47 12.87 -11.34
C ASN A 36 -8.23 14.09 -11.90
N ARG A 37 -9.42 13.86 -12.48
CA ARG A 37 -10.29 14.94 -12.99
C ARG A 37 -10.80 15.88 -11.91
N SER A 38 -11.05 15.36 -10.69
CA SER A 38 -11.54 16.18 -9.56
C SER A 38 -10.43 16.88 -8.78
N GLY A 39 -9.17 16.53 -9.01
CA GLY A 39 -8.02 17.01 -8.21
C GLY A 39 -7.93 16.37 -6.81
N ASP A 40 -8.81 15.44 -6.43
CA ASP A 40 -8.71 14.68 -5.18
C ASP A 40 -7.84 13.44 -5.36
N LEU A 41 -6.53 13.59 -5.13
CA LEU A 41 -5.56 12.51 -5.29
C LEU A 41 -5.56 11.50 -4.13
N ARG A 42 -6.35 11.71 -3.08
CA ARG A 42 -6.40 10.80 -1.92
C ARG A 42 -7.20 9.54 -2.24
N VAL A 43 -6.52 8.45 -2.54
CA VAL A 43 -7.11 7.13 -2.79
C VAL A 43 -7.49 6.43 -1.48
N TYR A 44 -6.60 6.44 -0.50
CA TYR A 44 -6.80 5.77 0.79
C TYR A 44 -7.90 6.42 1.61
N ARG A 45 -8.91 5.65 1.95
CA ARG A 45 -10.08 6.03 2.76
C ARG A 45 -10.30 4.94 3.82
N PRO A 46 -9.58 5.02 4.96
CA PRO A 46 -9.62 3.97 5.99
C PRO A 46 -11.02 3.68 6.49
N ASP A 47 -11.83 4.71 6.78
CA ASP A 47 -13.19 4.54 7.28
C ASP A 47 -14.06 3.72 6.31
N ARG A 48 -13.95 4.00 5.00
CA ARG A 48 -14.68 3.26 3.97
C ARG A 48 -14.19 1.83 3.84
N GLU A 49 -12.89 1.58 3.97
CA GLU A 49 -12.34 0.22 3.94
C GLU A 49 -12.83 -0.58 5.15
N ASP A 50 -12.85 0.02 6.33
CA ASP A 50 -13.35 -0.61 7.56
C ASP A 50 -14.86 -0.93 7.45
N GLU A 51 -15.68 -0.03 6.88
CA GLU A 51 -17.10 -0.30 6.59
C GLU A 51 -17.28 -1.49 5.63
N ILE A 52 -16.49 -1.55 4.56
CA ILE A 52 -16.56 -2.66 3.60
C ILE A 52 -16.16 -3.97 4.26
N LEU A 53 -15.06 -3.98 5.04
CA LEU A 53 -14.59 -5.17 5.74
C LEU A 53 -15.62 -5.67 6.76
N SER A 54 -16.25 -4.75 7.50
CA SER A 54 -17.31 -5.08 8.45
C SER A 54 -18.48 -5.78 7.74
N ARG A 55 -19.03 -5.17 6.70
CA ARG A 55 -20.13 -5.73 5.91
C ARG A 55 -19.79 -7.10 5.33
N LEU A 56 -18.63 -7.23 4.70
CA LEU A 56 -18.20 -8.49 4.09
C LEU A 56 -17.94 -9.59 5.14
N SER A 57 -17.63 -9.23 6.39
CA SER A 57 -17.42 -10.19 7.46
C SER A 57 -18.71 -10.93 7.84
N GLU A 58 -19.87 -10.29 7.70
CA GLU A 58 -21.17 -10.84 8.05
C GLU A 58 -21.61 -11.95 7.07
N GLU A 59 -21.13 -11.90 5.84
CA GLU A 59 -21.51 -12.83 4.76
C GLU A 59 -20.67 -14.13 4.75
N VAL A 60 -19.69 -14.26 5.66
CA VAL A 60 -18.72 -15.37 5.67
C VAL A 60 -18.77 -16.14 6.98
N ALA A 61 -18.79 -17.47 6.87
CA ALA A 61 -18.74 -18.37 8.02
C ALA A 61 -17.50 -18.10 8.89
N GLU A 62 -17.67 -18.20 10.20
CA GLU A 62 -16.69 -17.74 11.20
C GLU A 62 -15.31 -18.40 11.01
N GLU A 63 -15.27 -19.68 10.71
CA GLU A 63 -14.03 -20.44 10.52
C GLU A 63 -13.21 -20.00 9.30
N LYS A 64 -13.83 -19.31 8.32
CA LYS A 64 -13.17 -18.81 7.09
C LYS A 64 -12.98 -17.30 7.10
N ARG A 65 -13.64 -16.60 8.02
CA ARG A 65 -13.73 -15.13 8.04
C ARG A 65 -12.36 -14.46 8.09
N SER A 66 -11.47 -14.88 8.99
CA SER A 66 -10.13 -14.29 9.14
C SER A 66 -9.32 -14.39 7.86
N GLY A 67 -9.27 -15.58 7.24
CA GLY A 67 -8.59 -15.80 5.97
C GLY A 67 -9.18 -14.96 4.84
N TYR A 68 -10.50 -14.94 4.71
CA TYR A 68 -11.19 -14.14 3.71
C TYR A 68 -10.88 -12.63 3.84
N LEU A 69 -11.00 -12.08 5.05
CA LEU A 69 -10.73 -10.66 5.27
C LEU A 69 -9.26 -10.29 5.03
N SER A 70 -8.32 -11.20 5.30
CA SER A 70 -6.91 -11.01 4.95
C SER A 70 -6.72 -10.85 3.44
N VAL A 71 -7.36 -11.71 2.65
CA VAL A 71 -7.34 -11.60 1.18
C VAL A 71 -7.98 -10.30 0.69
N VAL A 72 -9.15 -9.94 1.25
CA VAL A 72 -9.84 -8.68 0.86
C VAL A 72 -8.97 -7.46 1.13
N ARG A 73 -8.30 -7.37 2.30
CA ARG A 73 -7.34 -6.28 2.61
C ARG A 73 -6.22 -6.22 1.57
N LYS A 74 -5.67 -7.36 1.18
CA LYS A 74 -4.61 -7.41 0.15
C LYS A 74 -5.11 -6.95 -1.22
N ILE A 75 -6.32 -7.32 -1.59
CA ILE A 75 -6.97 -6.84 -2.82
C ILE A 75 -7.16 -5.31 -2.80
N MET A 76 -7.59 -4.74 -1.66
CA MET A 76 -7.72 -3.28 -1.50
C MET A 76 -6.35 -2.59 -1.60
N GLN A 77 -5.34 -3.11 -0.92
CA GLN A 77 -3.97 -2.59 -0.97
C GLN A 77 -3.41 -2.60 -2.40
N ALA A 78 -3.54 -3.71 -3.13
CA ALA A 78 -3.11 -3.81 -4.52
C ALA A 78 -3.84 -2.81 -5.43
N SER A 79 -5.15 -2.59 -5.20
CA SER A 79 -5.92 -1.56 -5.91
C SER A 79 -5.42 -0.15 -5.63
N ARG A 80 -5.05 0.17 -4.38
CA ARG A 80 -4.48 1.49 -4.04
C ARG A 80 -3.13 1.70 -4.71
N MET A 81 -2.25 0.70 -4.63
CA MET A 81 -0.96 0.74 -5.31
C MET A 81 -1.11 1.04 -6.81
N TYR A 82 -2.02 0.35 -7.49
CA TYR A 82 -2.31 0.57 -8.90
C TYR A 82 -2.81 2.00 -9.17
N GLN A 83 -3.78 2.50 -8.38
CA GLN A 83 -4.33 3.84 -8.53
C GLN A 83 -3.29 4.93 -8.26
N TYR A 84 -2.47 4.81 -7.19
CA TYR A 84 -1.40 5.77 -6.91
C TYR A 84 -0.33 5.76 -7.99
N GLY A 85 0.00 4.59 -8.56
CA GLY A 85 0.89 4.48 -9.69
C GLY A 85 0.40 5.27 -10.91
N LEU A 86 -0.89 5.13 -11.25
CA LEU A 86 -1.52 5.88 -12.34
C LEU A 86 -1.54 7.39 -12.06
N LEU A 87 -1.95 7.80 -10.86
CA LEU A 87 -1.99 9.22 -10.48
C LEU A 87 -0.59 9.86 -10.52
N TYR A 88 0.42 9.13 -10.09
CA TYR A 88 1.81 9.55 -10.20
C TYR A 88 2.23 9.76 -11.67
N ASP A 89 1.91 8.80 -12.55
CA ASP A 89 2.29 8.86 -13.97
C ASP A 89 1.53 9.97 -14.73
N TRP A 90 0.31 10.31 -14.32
CA TRP A 90 -0.50 11.35 -14.97
C TRP A 90 -0.24 12.77 -14.49
N ASN A 91 0.47 12.93 -13.37
CA ASN A 91 0.68 14.25 -12.76
C ASN A 91 2.19 14.50 -12.53
N GLU A 92 2.77 15.27 -13.42
CA GLU A 92 4.16 15.72 -13.25
C GLU A 92 4.32 16.55 -11.97
N GLY A 93 5.48 16.45 -11.33
CA GLY A 93 5.83 17.25 -10.17
C GLY A 93 5.24 16.82 -8.82
N LEU A 94 4.44 15.75 -8.73
CA LEU A 94 3.92 15.28 -7.45
C LEU A 94 4.99 14.82 -6.45
N PHE A 95 6.14 14.44 -6.95
CA PHE A 95 7.26 13.97 -6.13
C PHE A 95 8.15 15.13 -5.62
N GLU A 96 8.23 16.24 -6.35
CA GLU A 96 9.12 17.36 -6.07
C GLU A 96 8.98 17.93 -4.65
N PRO A 97 7.76 18.10 -4.10
CA PRO A 97 7.61 18.59 -2.73
C PRO A 97 8.21 17.67 -1.66
N LEU A 98 8.32 16.36 -1.93
CA LEU A 98 8.86 15.38 -0.98
C LEU A 98 10.39 15.42 -0.88
N ILE A 99 11.07 15.97 -1.91
CA ILE A 99 12.52 15.98 -2.02
C ILE A 99 13.12 17.37 -2.09
N ARG A 100 12.33 18.42 -1.90
CA ARG A 100 12.76 19.82 -2.10
C ARG A 100 14.08 20.17 -1.43
N ASP A 101 14.31 19.65 -0.22
CA ASP A 101 15.46 19.95 0.61
C ASP A 101 16.45 18.77 0.71
N ILE A 102 16.33 17.79 -0.22
CA ILE A 102 17.10 16.55 -0.17
C ILE A 102 18.10 16.51 -1.32
N VAL A 103 19.37 16.29 -0.98
CA VAL A 103 20.40 15.97 -1.97
C VAL A 103 20.37 14.47 -2.25
N ILE A 104 20.14 14.10 -3.49
CA ILE A 104 20.12 12.69 -3.91
C ILE A 104 21.44 12.37 -4.61
N PRO A 105 22.35 11.57 -3.97
CA PRO A 105 23.56 11.10 -4.62
C PRO A 105 23.23 10.21 -5.82
N GLY A 106 24.03 10.30 -6.88
CA GLY A 106 23.82 9.48 -8.08
C GLY A 106 23.97 7.96 -7.84
N ASN A 107 24.74 7.59 -6.82
CA ASN A 107 24.97 6.21 -6.39
C ASN A 107 24.16 5.82 -5.14
N ALA A 108 23.10 6.57 -4.84
CA ALA A 108 22.23 6.28 -3.69
C ALA A 108 21.68 4.87 -3.75
N SER A 109 21.73 4.16 -2.63
CA SER A 109 21.28 2.78 -2.50
C SER A 109 20.37 2.55 -1.28
N ARG A 110 20.10 3.61 -0.50
CA ARG A 110 19.28 3.61 0.70
C ARG A 110 18.43 4.86 0.77
N VAL A 111 17.20 4.70 1.22
CA VAL A 111 16.28 5.80 1.52
C VAL A 111 15.80 5.64 2.95
N ARG A 112 16.12 6.62 3.80
CA ARG A 112 15.62 6.65 5.18
C ARG A 112 14.41 7.54 5.26
N VAL A 113 13.32 6.98 5.78
CA VAL A 113 12.03 7.66 5.89
C VAL A 113 11.53 7.61 7.33
N ARG A 114 10.84 8.68 7.74
CA ARG A 114 10.06 8.71 8.98
C ARG A 114 8.59 8.82 8.66
N LEU A 115 7.78 7.98 9.29
CA LEU A 115 6.35 7.95 9.06
C LEU A 115 5.57 7.71 10.34
N SER A 116 4.36 8.27 10.41
CA SER A 116 3.43 8.08 11.51
C SER A 116 2.09 7.55 11.02
N ARG A 117 1.51 6.62 11.76
CA ARG A 117 0.20 6.02 11.49
C ARG A 117 -0.62 5.89 12.77
N PRO A 118 -1.97 5.73 12.67
CA PRO A 118 -2.77 5.30 13.79
C PRO A 118 -2.24 3.97 14.36
N ASN A 119 -2.11 3.88 15.68
CA ASN A 119 -1.68 2.66 16.38
C ASN A 119 -2.83 1.66 16.43
N ARG A 120 -2.97 0.85 15.38
CA ARG A 120 -4.02 -0.18 15.25
C ARG A 120 -3.43 -1.47 14.67
N PRO A 121 -4.10 -2.62 14.85
CA PRO A 121 -3.68 -3.86 14.20
C PRO A 121 -3.47 -3.68 12.69
N ASN A 122 -2.44 -4.30 12.15
CA ASN A 122 -2.00 -4.26 10.74
C ASN A 122 -1.40 -2.93 10.25
N ALA A 123 -1.37 -1.84 11.02
CA ALA A 123 -0.84 -0.56 10.56
C ALA A 123 0.59 -0.67 9.99
N MET A 124 1.47 -1.41 10.68
CA MET A 124 2.86 -1.64 10.21
C MET A 124 2.97 -2.73 9.17
N SER A 125 2.22 -3.82 9.30
CA SER A 125 2.27 -4.89 8.30
C SER A 125 1.82 -4.41 6.91
N GLU A 126 0.90 -3.45 6.84
CA GLU A 126 0.51 -2.80 5.59
C GLU A 126 1.69 -2.03 4.95
N ILE A 127 2.47 -1.29 5.74
CA ILE A 127 3.66 -0.57 5.25
C ILE A 127 4.73 -1.55 4.76
N LEU A 128 5.03 -2.58 5.54
CA LEU A 128 6.02 -3.60 5.16
C LEU A 128 5.60 -4.34 3.88
N SER A 129 4.32 -4.69 3.79
CA SER A 129 3.76 -5.32 2.60
C SER A 129 3.85 -4.39 1.37
N MET A 130 3.58 -3.10 1.55
CA MET A 130 3.69 -2.09 0.48
C MET A 130 5.13 -2.01 -0.03
N ILE A 131 6.13 -1.90 0.85
CA ILE A 131 7.56 -1.87 0.46
C ILE A 131 7.91 -3.10 -0.37
N GLY A 132 7.50 -4.30 0.08
CA GLY A 132 7.73 -5.55 -0.65
C GLY A 132 7.01 -5.63 -1.99
N ASP A 133 5.77 -5.10 -2.09
CA ASP A 133 4.99 -5.08 -3.34
C ASP A 133 5.62 -4.18 -4.42
N TYR A 134 6.33 -3.11 -4.01
CA TYR A 134 7.14 -2.30 -4.94
C TYR A 134 8.49 -2.93 -5.30
N GLY A 135 8.83 -4.10 -4.70
CA GLY A 135 10.05 -4.85 -4.99
C GLY A 135 11.27 -4.46 -4.16
N TYR A 136 11.06 -3.76 -3.04
CA TYR A 136 12.16 -3.30 -2.19
C TYR A 136 12.26 -4.10 -0.89
N ASN A 137 13.49 -4.18 -0.37
CA ASN A 137 13.79 -4.71 0.95
C ASN A 137 14.02 -3.57 1.95
N MET A 138 13.87 -3.90 3.22
CA MET A 138 14.14 -2.99 4.33
C MET A 138 15.38 -3.48 5.09
N GLU A 139 16.28 -2.55 5.44
CA GLU A 139 17.49 -2.82 6.21
C GLU A 139 17.27 -2.61 7.70
N LEU A 140 16.52 -1.57 8.07
CA LEU A 140 16.30 -1.17 9.47
C LEU A 140 14.87 -0.67 9.67
N MET A 141 14.32 -0.97 10.85
CA MET A 141 13.09 -0.38 11.36
C MET A 141 13.26 -0.07 12.84
N GLU A 142 13.01 1.18 13.20
CA GLU A 142 13.04 1.64 14.58
C GLU A 142 11.71 2.27 14.97
N LEU A 143 11.21 1.91 16.15
CA LEU A 143 10.09 2.59 16.78
C LEU A 143 10.61 3.88 17.44
N ILE A 144 10.19 5.03 16.91
CA ILE A 144 10.60 6.35 17.42
C ILE A 144 9.70 6.80 18.55
N SER A 145 8.40 6.63 18.41
CA SER A 145 7.45 6.97 19.47
C SER A 145 6.15 6.16 19.38
N ASP A 146 5.58 5.88 20.53
CA ASP A 146 4.21 5.36 20.71
C ASP A 146 3.44 6.40 21.55
N ASN A 147 2.71 7.27 20.87
CA ASN A 147 1.88 8.28 21.52
C ASN A 147 0.49 7.72 21.79
N ARG A 148 0.30 7.20 23.01
CA ARG A 148 -0.95 6.57 23.41
C ARG A 148 -2.10 7.56 23.58
N GLU A 149 -1.81 8.83 23.87
CA GLU A 149 -2.83 9.87 24.00
C GLU A 149 -3.44 10.22 22.64
N GLU A 150 -2.62 10.31 21.61
CA GLU A 150 -3.06 10.55 20.24
C GLU A 150 -3.42 9.27 19.49
N GLY A 151 -3.15 8.11 20.06
CA GLY A 151 -3.35 6.82 19.41
C GLY A 151 -2.51 6.65 18.13
N THR A 152 -1.27 7.20 18.12
CA THR A 152 -0.37 7.18 16.97
C THR A 152 0.95 6.51 17.27
N VAL A 153 1.56 5.93 16.25
CA VAL A 153 2.89 5.33 16.32
C VAL A 153 3.76 5.86 15.20
N THR A 154 5.01 6.19 15.52
CA THR A 154 5.99 6.74 14.57
C THR A 154 7.17 5.79 14.44
N PHE A 155 7.54 5.51 13.21
CA PHE A 155 8.68 4.66 12.86
C PHE A 155 9.66 5.40 11.97
N GLU A 156 10.92 5.00 12.06
CA GLU A 156 11.95 5.30 11.08
C GLU A 156 12.35 4.01 10.35
N LEU A 157 12.36 4.05 9.03
CA LEU A 157 12.67 2.90 8.18
C LEU A 157 13.82 3.25 7.25
N THR A 158 14.75 2.30 7.05
CA THR A 158 15.75 2.36 5.98
C THR A 158 15.40 1.34 4.92
N ILE A 159 15.02 1.82 3.74
CA ILE A 159 14.62 1.02 2.59
C ILE A 159 15.80 0.93 1.63
N LEU A 160 16.11 -0.29 1.18
CA LEU A 160 17.19 -0.52 0.21
C LEU A 160 16.68 -0.23 -1.20
N GLY A 161 17.35 0.68 -1.91
CA GLY A 161 17.02 1.05 -3.28
C GLY A 161 17.43 2.48 -3.60
N ASN A 162 17.39 2.81 -4.89
CA ASN A 162 17.77 4.14 -5.38
C ASN A 162 16.52 5.03 -5.51
N LEU A 163 16.56 6.20 -4.86
CA LEU A 163 15.45 7.15 -4.91
C LEU A 163 15.21 7.73 -6.33
N ASN A 164 16.18 7.61 -7.24
CA ASN A 164 15.99 8.01 -8.63
C ASN A 164 15.12 7.02 -9.45
N GLU A 165 14.93 5.79 -8.97
CA GLU A 165 14.09 4.79 -9.62
C GLU A 165 12.61 5.18 -9.55
N THR A 166 11.89 5.01 -10.66
CA THR A 166 10.46 5.34 -10.76
C THR A 166 9.63 4.61 -9.71
N ASN A 167 9.88 3.32 -9.47
CA ASN A 167 9.14 2.55 -8.49
C ASN A 167 9.39 3.05 -7.05
N MET A 168 10.63 3.47 -6.73
CA MET A 168 10.94 4.06 -5.43
C MET A 168 10.18 5.38 -5.24
N LYS A 169 10.15 6.24 -6.26
CA LYS A 169 9.38 7.49 -6.22
C LYS A 169 7.88 7.24 -6.04
N LYS A 170 7.32 6.24 -6.74
CA LYS A 170 5.92 5.83 -6.59
C LYS A 170 5.63 5.31 -5.17
N LEU A 171 6.53 4.50 -4.60
CA LEU A 171 6.43 4.05 -3.20
C LEU A 171 6.43 5.24 -2.23
N MET A 172 7.37 6.17 -2.37
CA MET A 172 7.44 7.36 -1.51
C MET A 172 6.18 8.22 -1.64
N PHE A 173 5.68 8.39 -2.86
CA PHE A 173 4.43 9.11 -3.11
C PHE A 173 3.25 8.42 -2.41
N GLN A 174 3.08 7.11 -2.58
CA GLN A 174 1.99 6.39 -1.91
C GLN A 174 2.11 6.46 -0.38
N LEU A 175 3.32 6.27 0.19
CA LEU A 175 3.55 6.41 1.63
C LEU A 175 3.16 7.80 2.14
N SER A 176 3.50 8.85 1.40
CA SER A 176 3.13 10.23 1.75
C SER A 176 1.62 10.48 1.76
N MET A 177 0.88 9.74 0.91
CA MET A 177 -0.58 9.86 0.80
C MET A 177 -1.34 9.00 1.82
N GLU A 178 -0.72 7.93 2.32
CA GLU A 178 -1.36 6.98 3.24
C GLU A 178 -0.93 7.15 4.71
N CYS A 179 0.17 7.85 4.98
CA CYS A 179 0.62 8.13 6.35
C CYS A 179 0.10 9.49 6.86
N MET A 180 -0.05 9.61 8.18
CA MET A 180 -0.42 10.89 8.83
C MET A 180 0.74 11.90 8.74
N ILE A 181 1.96 11.40 8.95
CA ILE A 181 3.21 12.12 8.75
C ILE A 181 4.09 11.24 7.88
N PHE A 182 4.72 11.85 6.90
CA PHE A 182 5.74 11.20 6.06
C PHE A 182 6.84 12.19 5.73
N ARG A 183 8.09 11.77 5.90
CA ARG A 183 9.29 12.53 5.52
C ARG A 183 10.36 11.58 5.01
N ILE A 184 11.07 11.99 3.97
CA ILE A 184 12.34 11.41 3.60
C ILE A 184 13.41 12.14 4.42
N GLU A 185 14.12 11.42 5.29
CA GLU A 185 15.09 12.00 6.22
C GLU A 185 16.50 12.04 5.64
N ALA A 186 16.87 11.03 4.84
CA ALA A 186 18.16 10.94 4.20
C ALA A 186 18.15 9.98 3.00
N VAL A 187 19.10 10.21 2.10
CA VAL A 187 19.36 9.35 0.93
C VAL A 187 20.87 9.11 0.86
N GLY A 188 21.29 7.84 0.79
CA GLY A 188 22.70 7.46 0.81
C GLY A 188 23.05 6.18 0.05
#